data_501129dea75e8fc1ff3fe576cda80cec
#
_entry.id   501129dea75e8fc1ff3fe576cda80cec
#
_cell.length_a   1.000
_cell.length_b   1.000
_cell.length_c   1.000
_cell.angle_alpha   90.00
_cell.angle_beta   90.00
_cell.angle_gamma   90.00
#
_symmetry.space_group_name_H-M   'P 1'
#
loop_
_entity.id
_entity.type
_entity.pdbx_description
1 polymer ?
#
loop_
_entity_poly.entity_id
_entity_poly.type
_entity_poly.pdbx_seq_one_letter_code
_entity_poly.pdbx_strand_id
1 'polypeptide(L)'
;GKAPAGLSAGDEVVTGGGTYRILGVNADGSYRSVLSNQSQTIRNYQGSYAAPGQSAAQTKTAPAFQSERYTPSGETEQARAEVLRVLAEKPGSYVSGWDKELDALYDEIANRGAFSYDLGTDPVYRQYREQYQSAGRMAMEDTMGRAAALTGGYGSSYGQQAGQQAYNAYLQKLNEVVPELYSQAREQYDREGSALYDRYDLVRSRDASDYARYRDRVSDYYAELSDARSAYEAEANR
;
A
#
# COMPACT_ATOMS: atom_id res chain seq x y z
N GLY A 1 -1.70 30.33 40.05
CA GLY A 1 -2.64 30.61 41.14
C GLY A 1 -3.77 29.59 41.09
N LYS A 2 -4.31 29.18 42.22
CA LYS A 2 -5.46 28.27 42.26
C LYS A 2 -6.66 28.96 41.61
N ALA A 3 -7.34 28.27 40.74
CA ALA A 3 -8.59 28.74 40.16
C ALA A 3 -9.66 28.96 41.21
N PRO A 4 -10.56 29.97 41.05
CA PRO A 4 -11.77 30.04 41.84
C PRO A 4 -12.58 28.77 41.66
N ALA A 5 -13.14 28.24 42.74
CA ALA A 5 -13.98 27.04 42.70
C ALA A 5 -15.23 27.27 41.85
N GLY A 6 -15.56 26.36 40.90
CA GLY A 6 -16.77 26.42 40.10
C GLY A 6 -16.61 26.82 38.64
N LEU A 7 -15.38 26.89 38.09
CA LEU A 7 -15.14 27.15 36.67
C LEU A 7 -15.38 25.92 35.83
N SER A 8 -15.99 26.10 34.67
CA SER A 8 -16.28 25.08 33.65
C SER A 8 -15.62 25.41 32.31
N ALA A 9 -15.50 24.43 31.44
CA ALA A 9 -15.03 24.68 30.10
C ALA A 9 -15.96 25.66 29.36
N GLY A 10 -15.37 26.70 28.78
CA GLY A 10 -16.11 27.81 28.16
C GLY A 10 -16.18 29.08 28.96
N ASP A 11 -15.91 29.05 30.29
CA ASP A 11 -15.91 30.25 31.13
C ASP A 11 -14.74 31.17 30.78
N GLU A 12 -14.95 32.49 30.99
CA GLU A 12 -13.91 33.48 30.80
C GLU A 12 -13.48 34.05 32.15
N VAL A 13 -12.17 34.07 32.39
CA VAL A 13 -11.57 34.59 33.62
C VAL A 13 -10.68 35.77 33.27
N VAL A 14 -10.92 36.91 33.92
CA VAL A 14 -10.10 38.12 33.76
C VAL A 14 -9.04 38.13 34.86
N THR A 15 -7.78 38.23 34.48
CA THR A 15 -6.64 38.38 35.38
C THR A 15 -5.84 39.62 35.02
N GLY A 16 -4.87 40.01 35.83
CA GLY A 16 -3.99 41.15 35.53
C GLY A 16 -3.19 41.02 34.23
N GLY A 17 -3.16 39.83 33.58
CA GLY A 17 -2.50 39.56 32.31
C GLY A 17 -3.42 39.44 31.12
N GLY A 18 -4.75 39.60 31.28
CA GLY A 18 -5.73 39.51 30.19
C GLY A 18 -6.94 38.65 30.51
N THR A 19 -7.83 38.49 29.52
CA THR A 19 -8.99 37.64 29.60
C THR A 19 -8.62 36.26 29.04
N TYR A 20 -8.83 35.20 29.82
CA TYR A 20 -8.52 33.82 29.45
C TYR A 20 -9.80 33.00 29.37
N ARG A 21 -9.96 32.25 28.31
CA ARG A 21 -11.05 31.27 28.15
C ARG A 21 -10.61 29.92 28.67
N ILE A 22 -11.40 29.32 29.55
CA ILE A 22 -11.15 28.00 30.11
C ILE A 22 -11.45 26.93 29.05
N LEU A 23 -10.48 26.07 28.73
CA LEU A 23 -10.62 24.97 27.81
C LEU A 23 -11.02 23.66 28.51
N GLY A 24 -10.71 23.54 29.79
CA GLY A 24 -11.03 22.40 30.61
C GLY A 24 -10.40 22.50 32.00
N VAL A 25 -10.97 21.79 32.95
CA VAL A 25 -10.48 21.68 34.33
C VAL A 25 -9.94 20.27 34.54
N ASN A 26 -8.73 20.15 35.06
CA ASN A 26 -8.09 18.88 35.35
C ASN A 26 -8.57 18.33 36.70
N ALA A 27 -8.37 17.03 36.95
CA ALA A 27 -8.79 16.36 38.18
C ALA A 27 -8.10 16.93 39.47
N ASP A 28 -6.95 17.59 39.33
CA ASP A 28 -6.21 18.25 40.39
C ASP A 28 -6.67 19.67 40.70
N GLY A 29 -7.72 20.16 40.03
CA GLY A 29 -8.23 21.51 40.13
C GLY A 29 -7.44 22.58 39.36
N SER A 30 -6.42 22.18 38.60
CA SER A 30 -5.77 23.07 37.63
C SER A 30 -6.61 23.18 36.36
N TYR A 31 -6.46 24.26 35.61
CA TYR A 31 -7.21 24.49 34.38
C TYR A 31 -6.30 24.78 33.19
N ARG A 32 -6.72 24.34 32.02
CA ARG A 32 -6.11 24.74 30.74
C ARG A 32 -6.89 25.95 30.20
N SER A 33 -6.17 27.02 29.87
CA SER A 33 -6.77 28.24 29.35
C SER A 33 -5.98 28.75 28.16
N VAL A 34 -6.66 29.52 27.30
CA VAL A 34 -6.05 30.22 26.18
C VAL A 34 -6.38 31.70 26.34
N LEU A 35 -5.44 32.59 26.00
CA LEU A 35 -5.70 34.02 25.95
C LEU A 35 -6.83 34.26 24.93
N SER A 36 -7.96 34.80 25.37
CA SER A 36 -9.05 35.19 24.48
C SER A 36 -8.56 36.38 23.67
N ASN A 37 -8.00 36.11 22.46
CA ASN A 37 -7.74 37.17 21.51
C ASN A 37 -9.07 37.77 21.13
N GLN A 38 -9.26 38.99 21.49
CA GLN A 38 -10.42 39.85 21.30
C GLN A 38 -11.03 39.65 19.89
N SER A 39 -12.05 38.84 19.78
CA SER A 39 -13.18 39.29 18.97
C SER A 39 -13.80 40.42 19.73
N GLN A 40 -13.67 41.64 19.24
CA GLN A 40 -14.31 42.82 19.81
C GLN A 40 -15.83 42.59 19.72
N THR A 41 -16.38 41.94 20.71
CA THR A 41 -17.78 42.14 21.03
C THR A 41 -17.84 43.44 21.76
N ILE A 42 -18.13 44.54 21.04
CA ILE A 42 -18.53 45.81 21.64
C ILE A 42 -19.80 45.48 22.42
N ARG A 43 -19.65 45.16 23.69
CA ARG A 43 -20.80 45.16 24.61
C ARG A 43 -21.19 46.63 24.81
N ASN A 44 -22.39 47.00 24.42
CA ASN A 44 -23.01 48.23 24.79
C ASN A 44 -22.95 48.34 26.31
N TYR A 45 -22.03 49.15 26.81
CA TYR A 45 -21.96 49.51 28.20
C TYR A 45 -23.09 50.52 28.46
N GLN A 46 -24.26 50.07 28.88
CA GLN A 46 -25.24 50.93 29.55
C GLN A 46 -24.84 51.07 31.00
N GLY A 47 -23.79 51.80 31.23
CA GLY A 47 -23.41 52.26 32.54
C GLY A 47 -23.82 53.71 32.70
N SER A 48 -24.93 53.96 33.38
CA SER A 48 -25.27 55.34 33.84
C SER A 48 -24.30 55.72 34.95
N TYR A 49 -23.25 56.44 34.61
CA TYR A 49 -22.47 57.19 35.60
C TYR A 49 -23.21 58.46 35.85
N ALA A 50 -23.98 58.55 36.95
CA ALA A 50 -24.44 59.84 37.51
C ALA A 50 -23.29 60.43 38.29
N ALA A 51 -22.55 61.36 37.70
CA ALA A 51 -21.68 62.27 38.43
C ALA A 51 -22.53 63.29 39.15
N PRO A 52 -22.29 63.58 40.44
CA PRO A 52 -23.05 64.66 41.18
C PRO A 52 -22.65 66.00 40.65
N GLY A 53 -23.58 66.75 40.08
CA GLY A 53 -23.49 68.17 39.89
C GLY A 53 -23.16 68.75 38.51
N GLN A 54 -23.78 68.24 37.40
CA GLN A 54 -23.79 69.03 36.17
C GLN A 54 -25.17 69.04 35.53
N SER A 55 -25.63 70.23 35.32
CA SER A 55 -26.84 70.65 34.66
C SER A 55 -27.03 70.01 33.29
N ALA A 56 -28.28 69.79 32.93
CA ALA A 56 -28.75 69.23 31.67
C ALA A 56 -28.04 69.84 30.45
N ALA A 57 -27.07 69.11 29.87
CA ALA A 57 -26.49 69.42 28.58
C ALA A 57 -27.07 68.42 27.53
N GLN A 58 -27.61 69.09 26.54
CA GLN A 58 -28.29 68.54 25.36
C GLN A 58 -27.71 67.21 24.87
N THR A 59 -28.54 66.19 24.84
CA THR A 59 -28.30 64.92 24.15
C THR A 59 -28.10 65.20 22.66
N LYS A 60 -26.86 65.43 22.24
CA LYS A 60 -26.54 65.23 20.81
C LYS A 60 -26.66 63.72 20.53
N THR A 61 -27.76 63.30 19.88
CA THR A 61 -27.94 62.03 19.33
C THR A 61 -26.78 61.77 18.37
N ALA A 62 -25.83 60.89 18.75
CA ALA A 62 -24.79 60.48 17.84
C ALA A 62 -25.50 59.85 16.62
N PRO A 63 -25.09 60.15 15.38
CA PRO A 63 -25.69 59.55 14.21
C PRO A 63 -25.62 58.03 14.36
N ALA A 64 -26.76 57.36 14.20
CA ALA A 64 -26.79 55.90 14.17
C ALA A 64 -25.80 55.42 13.10
N PHE A 65 -24.74 54.76 13.54
CA PHE A 65 -23.80 54.11 12.62
C PHE A 65 -24.61 53.03 11.89
N GLN A 66 -25.09 53.32 10.71
CA GLN A 66 -25.63 52.32 9.82
C GLN A 66 -24.42 51.54 9.32
N SER A 67 -24.17 50.35 9.89
CA SER A 67 -23.27 49.39 9.28
C SER A 67 -23.86 49.04 7.94
N GLU A 68 -23.37 49.66 6.87
CA GLU A 68 -23.67 49.17 5.52
C GLU A 68 -23.28 47.69 5.52
N ARG A 69 -24.29 46.84 5.33
CA ARG A 69 -24.08 45.42 5.23
C ARG A 69 -23.30 45.20 3.93
N TYR A 70 -22.00 44.87 4.05
CA TYR A 70 -21.19 44.54 2.90
C TYR A 70 -21.92 43.46 2.08
N THR A 71 -22.24 43.75 0.84
CA THR A 71 -22.80 42.81 -0.13
C THR A 71 -21.71 42.53 -1.13
N PRO A 72 -21.20 41.28 -1.17
CA PRO A 72 -20.17 40.92 -2.14
C PRO A 72 -20.61 41.18 -3.58
N SER A 73 -19.67 41.59 -4.43
CA SER A 73 -19.94 41.69 -5.87
C SER A 73 -20.27 40.35 -6.46
N GLY A 74 -20.95 40.34 -7.64
CA GLY A 74 -21.21 39.09 -8.36
C GLY A 74 -19.94 38.33 -8.72
N GLU A 75 -18.84 39.02 -8.98
CA GLU A 75 -17.51 38.44 -9.27
C GLU A 75 -16.90 37.79 -8.02
N THR A 76 -17.02 38.43 -6.86
CA THR A 76 -16.59 37.85 -5.57
C THR A 76 -17.37 36.58 -5.23
N GLU A 77 -18.69 36.56 -5.46
CA GLU A 77 -19.51 35.36 -5.23
C GLU A 77 -19.16 34.22 -6.21
N GLN A 78 -18.85 34.53 -7.49
CA GLN A 78 -18.37 33.54 -8.45
C GLN A 78 -17.03 32.95 -8.05
N ALA A 79 -16.08 33.80 -7.66
CA ALA A 79 -14.75 33.34 -7.19
C ALA A 79 -14.87 32.49 -5.92
N ARG A 80 -15.79 32.83 -5.00
CA ARG A 80 -16.10 32.03 -3.82
C ARG A 80 -16.68 30.66 -4.19
N ALA A 81 -17.61 30.64 -5.14
CA ALA A 81 -18.22 29.39 -5.62
C ALA A 81 -17.17 28.46 -6.23
N GLU A 82 -16.19 29.01 -6.95
CA GLU A 82 -15.09 28.26 -7.51
C GLU A 82 -14.18 27.64 -6.42
N VAL A 83 -13.83 28.38 -5.37
CA VAL A 83 -13.11 27.82 -4.22
C VAL A 83 -13.89 26.66 -3.59
N LEU A 84 -15.21 26.79 -3.43
CA LEU A 84 -16.05 25.74 -2.86
C LEU A 84 -16.13 24.52 -3.77
N ARG A 85 -16.17 24.71 -5.09
CA ARG A 85 -16.14 23.62 -6.09
C ARG A 85 -14.84 22.81 -5.94
N VAL A 86 -13.68 23.50 -5.99
CA VAL A 86 -12.38 22.85 -5.86
C VAL A 86 -12.24 22.13 -4.52
N LEU A 87 -12.72 22.73 -3.42
CA LEU A 87 -12.70 22.07 -2.10
C LEU A 87 -13.50 20.78 -2.06
N ALA A 88 -14.61 20.70 -2.81
CA ALA A 88 -15.43 19.50 -2.90
C ALA A 88 -14.76 18.37 -3.70
N GLU A 89 -13.82 18.69 -4.59
CA GLU A 89 -13.09 17.74 -5.43
C GLU A 89 -11.80 17.20 -4.79
N LYS A 90 -11.61 17.42 -3.49
CA LYS A 90 -10.44 16.95 -2.77
C LYS A 90 -10.23 15.45 -2.95
N PRO A 91 -9.05 15.02 -3.46
CA PRO A 91 -8.74 13.60 -3.60
C PRO A 91 -8.80 12.88 -2.25
N GLY A 92 -9.42 11.70 -2.23
CA GLY A 92 -9.41 10.81 -1.07
C GLY A 92 -8.01 10.26 -0.78
N SER A 93 -7.86 9.48 0.28
CA SER A 93 -6.61 8.78 0.58
C SER A 93 -6.29 7.74 -0.50
N TYR A 94 -5.00 7.56 -0.78
CA TYR A 94 -4.57 6.46 -1.64
C TYR A 94 -4.89 5.12 -0.99
N VAL A 95 -5.43 4.22 -1.78
CA VAL A 95 -5.60 2.80 -1.43
C VAL A 95 -5.03 2.01 -2.58
N SER A 96 -4.02 1.19 -2.31
CA SER A 96 -3.47 0.31 -3.32
C SER A 96 -4.52 -0.72 -3.76
N GLY A 97 -4.66 -0.89 -5.07
CA GLY A 97 -5.43 -1.99 -5.64
C GLY A 97 -4.67 -3.31 -5.71
N TRP A 98 -3.36 -3.29 -5.38
CA TRP A 98 -2.42 -4.38 -5.61
C TRP A 98 -1.95 -5.07 -4.32
N ASP A 99 -2.28 -4.54 -3.12
CA ASP A 99 -1.82 -5.08 -1.84
C ASP A 99 -2.05 -6.57 -1.71
N LYS A 100 -3.26 -7.05 -2.04
CA LYS A 100 -3.60 -8.47 -1.93
C LYS A 100 -2.78 -9.36 -2.87
N GLU A 101 -2.49 -8.86 -4.08
CA GLU A 101 -1.70 -9.62 -5.06
C GLU A 101 -0.22 -9.62 -4.65
N LEU A 102 0.29 -8.50 -4.12
CA LEU A 102 1.66 -8.40 -3.58
C LEU A 102 1.85 -9.32 -2.39
N ASP A 103 0.91 -9.35 -1.45
CA ASP A 103 0.94 -10.24 -0.30
C ASP A 103 0.92 -11.71 -0.73
N ALA A 104 0.03 -12.07 -1.67
CA ALA A 104 -0.05 -13.45 -2.17
C ALA A 104 1.24 -13.89 -2.88
N LEU A 105 1.82 -13.03 -3.72
CA LEU A 105 3.09 -13.32 -4.40
C LEU A 105 4.26 -13.39 -3.42
N TYR A 106 4.27 -12.52 -2.42
CA TYR A 106 5.27 -12.56 -1.35
C TYR A 106 5.19 -13.88 -0.58
N ASP A 107 3.99 -14.31 -0.22
CA ASP A 107 3.77 -15.58 0.49
C ASP A 107 4.18 -16.78 -0.37
N GLU A 108 3.90 -16.76 -1.68
CA GLU A 108 4.31 -17.81 -2.61
C GLU A 108 5.84 -17.89 -2.73
N ILE A 109 6.52 -16.74 -2.81
CA ILE A 109 7.98 -16.66 -2.84
C ILE A 109 8.59 -17.11 -1.50
N ALA A 110 8.05 -16.62 -0.38
CA ALA A 110 8.59 -16.88 0.96
C ALA A 110 8.40 -18.34 1.38
N ASN A 111 7.31 -18.98 0.97
CA ASN A 111 6.98 -20.35 1.30
C ASN A 111 7.41 -21.37 0.21
N ARG A 112 8.13 -20.91 -0.80
CA ARG A 112 8.63 -21.79 -1.85
C ARG A 112 9.57 -22.83 -1.26
N GLY A 113 9.18 -24.12 -1.40
CA GLY A 113 9.98 -25.23 -0.90
C GLY A 113 11.39 -25.27 -1.53
N ALA A 114 12.35 -25.84 -0.84
CA ALA A 114 13.66 -26.10 -1.43
C ALA A 114 13.53 -27.06 -2.63
N PHE A 115 14.42 -26.91 -3.61
CA PHE A 115 14.48 -27.84 -4.72
C PHE A 115 14.63 -29.28 -4.24
N SER A 116 13.77 -30.16 -4.73
CA SER A 116 13.82 -31.60 -4.48
C SER A 116 13.47 -32.35 -5.76
N TYR A 117 14.24 -33.36 -6.09
CA TYR A 117 13.99 -34.18 -7.25
C TYR A 117 13.99 -35.65 -6.85
N ASP A 118 12.90 -36.35 -7.13
CA ASP A 118 12.74 -37.78 -6.89
C ASP A 118 12.54 -38.55 -8.21
N LEU A 119 13.58 -39.28 -8.58
CA LEU A 119 13.56 -40.16 -9.75
C LEU A 119 12.39 -41.15 -9.76
N GLY A 120 11.97 -41.63 -8.60
CA GLY A 120 10.89 -42.63 -8.50
C GLY A 120 9.52 -42.08 -8.94
N THR A 121 9.30 -40.82 -8.79
CA THR A 121 8.05 -40.13 -9.16
C THR A 121 8.08 -39.49 -10.54
N ASP A 122 9.27 -39.34 -11.15
CA ASP A 122 9.41 -38.72 -12.46
C ASP A 122 8.80 -39.62 -13.57
N PRO A 123 7.78 -39.12 -14.29
CA PRO A 123 7.12 -39.91 -15.35
C PRO A 123 8.05 -40.16 -16.54
N VAL A 124 8.96 -39.22 -16.85
CA VAL A 124 9.91 -39.36 -17.96
C VAL A 124 10.96 -40.42 -17.63
N TYR A 125 11.49 -40.40 -16.39
CA TYR A 125 12.38 -41.48 -15.94
C TYR A 125 11.72 -42.84 -15.96
N ARG A 126 10.46 -42.97 -15.55
CA ARG A 126 9.70 -44.22 -15.60
C ARG A 126 9.57 -44.75 -17.02
N GLN A 127 9.30 -43.85 -17.99
CA GLN A 127 9.22 -44.21 -19.40
C GLN A 127 10.57 -44.73 -19.94
N TYR A 128 11.67 -44.01 -19.64
CA TYR A 128 13.02 -44.46 -20.01
C TYR A 128 13.37 -45.80 -19.37
N ARG A 129 13.07 -45.98 -18.11
CA ARG A 129 13.29 -47.26 -17.39
C ARG A 129 12.60 -48.42 -18.06
N GLU A 130 11.33 -48.28 -18.39
CA GLU A 130 10.55 -49.30 -19.08
C GLU A 130 11.14 -49.64 -20.46
N GLN A 131 11.47 -48.61 -21.22
CA GLN A 131 12.06 -48.73 -22.55
C GLN A 131 13.43 -49.43 -22.49
N TYR A 132 14.35 -48.98 -21.66
CA TYR A 132 15.69 -49.54 -21.56
C TYR A 132 15.70 -50.95 -20.95
N GLN A 133 14.85 -51.20 -19.96
CA GLN A 133 14.72 -52.57 -19.41
C GLN A 133 14.14 -53.54 -20.42
N SER A 134 13.16 -53.14 -21.21
CA SER A 134 12.59 -53.96 -22.27
C SER A 134 13.61 -54.23 -23.37
N ALA A 135 14.27 -53.18 -23.87
CA ALA A 135 15.32 -53.31 -24.88
C ALA A 135 16.52 -54.16 -24.37
N GLY A 136 16.89 -54.00 -23.11
CA GLY A 136 17.95 -54.76 -22.47
C GLY A 136 17.60 -56.28 -22.38
N ARG A 137 16.35 -56.62 -22.03
CA ARG A 137 15.89 -58.01 -22.02
C ARG A 137 15.93 -58.64 -23.42
N MET A 138 15.46 -57.90 -24.43
CA MET A 138 15.53 -58.39 -25.84
C MET A 138 16.99 -58.61 -26.28
N ALA A 139 17.88 -57.67 -25.97
CA ALA A 139 19.29 -57.76 -26.30
C ALA A 139 19.98 -58.94 -25.57
N MET A 140 19.59 -59.22 -24.33
CA MET A 140 20.06 -60.40 -23.57
C MET A 140 19.59 -61.71 -24.24
N GLU A 141 18.32 -61.81 -24.56
CA GLU A 141 17.72 -62.94 -25.18
C GLU A 141 18.34 -63.22 -26.56
N ASP A 142 18.48 -62.17 -27.41
CA ASP A 142 19.16 -62.26 -28.71
C ASP A 142 20.61 -62.74 -28.61
N THR A 143 21.36 -62.24 -27.64
CA THR A 143 22.76 -62.57 -27.43
C THR A 143 22.89 -64.00 -26.96
N MET A 144 22.03 -64.44 -26.05
CA MET A 144 21.99 -65.82 -25.58
C MET A 144 21.57 -66.78 -26.68
N GLY A 145 20.57 -66.40 -27.51
CA GLY A 145 20.13 -67.21 -28.67
C GLY A 145 21.20 -67.36 -29.71
N ARG A 146 21.93 -66.26 -30.04
CA ARG A 146 23.09 -66.39 -30.97
C ARG A 146 24.22 -67.26 -30.42
N ALA A 147 24.53 -67.11 -29.13
CA ALA A 147 25.54 -67.95 -28.48
C ALA A 147 25.13 -69.44 -28.49
N ALA A 148 23.87 -69.75 -28.22
CA ALA A 148 23.36 -71.14 -28.30
C ALA A 148 23.39 -71.69 -29.71
N ALA A 149 23.05 -70.88 -30.73
CA ALA A 149 23.14 -71.29 -32.13
C ALA A 149 24.57 -71.67 -32.54
N LEU A 150 25.57 -70.98 -32.05
CA LEU A 150 27.00 -71.27 -32.34
C LEU A 150 27.51 -72.49 -31.62
N THR A 151 26.89 -72.92 -30.52
CA THR A 151 27.29 -74.06 -29.70
C THR A 151 26.42 -75.30 -29.92
N GLY A 152 25.64 -75.36 -31.00
CA GLY A 152 24.76 -76.48 -31.33
C GLY A 152 23.53 -76.61 -30.45
N GLY A 153 23.04 -75.51 -29.87
CA GLY A 153 21.82 -75.48 -29.08
C GLY A 153 22.02 -75.61 -27.57
N TYR A 154 23.23 -75.77 -27.11
CA TYR A 154 23.55 -75.87 -25.69
C TYR A 154 23.75 -74.49 -25.06
N GLY A 155 23.05 -74.26 -23.95
CA GLY A 155 23.27 -73.08 -23.13
C GLY A 155 24.68 -73.09 -22.50
N SER A 156 25.52 -72.14 -22.81
CA SER A 156 26.86 -72.05 -22.28
C SER A 156 26.95 -70.89 -21.22
N SER A 157 27.83 -71.05 -20.25
CA SER A 157 28.13 -69.99 -19.28
C SER A 157 28.61 -68.72 -19.98
N TYR A 158 29.27 -68.86 -21.12
CA TYR A 158 29.67 -67.73 -21.98
C TYR A 158 28.43 -66.99 -22.55
N GLY A 159 27.42 -67.68 -23.05
CA GLY A 159 26.19 -67.10 -23.56
C GLY A 159 25.42 -66.33 -22.48
N GLN A 160 25.39 -66.91 -21.27
CA GLN A 160 24.78 -66.23 -20.12
C GLN A 160 25.51 -64.93 -19.71
N GLN A 161 26.85 -65.01 -19.67
CA GLN A 161 27.66 -63.80 -19.37
C GLN A 161 27.54 -62.75 -20.45
N ALA A 162 27.58 -63.08 -21.71
CA ALA A 162 27.43 -62.16 -22.82
C ALA A 162 26.03 -61.51 -22.85
N GLY A 163 24.97 -62.27 -22.57
CA GLY A 163 23.62 -61.80 -22.43
C GLY A 163 23.47 -60.82 -21.27
N GLN A 164 24.06 -61.14 -20.11
CA GLN A 164 24.06 -60.26 -18.96
C GLN A 164 24.80 -58.96 -19.23
N GLN A 165 25.92 -58.99 -19.97
CA GLN A 165 26.64 -57.76 -20.38
C GLN A 165 25.78 -56.94 -21.32
N ALA A 166 25.07 -57.52 -22.26
CA ALA A 166 24.15 -56.81 -23.15
C ALA A 166 23.02 -56.10 -22.36
N TYR A 167 22.43 -56.79 -21.38
CA TYR A 167 21.45 -56.17 -20.50
C TYR A 167 22.02 -54.99 -19.70
N ASN A 168 23.19 -55.18 -19.07
CA ASN A 168 23.84 -54.18 -18.27
C ASN A 168 24.22 -52.92 -19.07
N ALA A 169 24.54 -53.06 -20.38
CA ALA A 169 24.79 -51.93 -21.26
C ALA A 169 23.56 -51.02 -21.41
N TYR A 170 22.35 -51.59 -21.41
CA TYR A 170 21.12 -50.79 -21.42
C TYR A 170 20.83 -50.14 -20.07
N LEU A 171 21.16 -50.78 -18.96
CA LEU A 171 21.07 -50.17 -17.63
C LEU A 171 22.06 -49.01 -17.47
N GLN A 172 23.25 -49.08 -18.08
CA GLN A 172 24.17 -47.95 -18.11
C GLN A 172 23.59 -46.75 -18.84
N LYS A 173 22.98 -46.99 -20.05
CA LYS A 173 22.28 -45.94 -20.78
C LYS A 173 21.14 -45.29 -19.98
N LEU A 174 20.41 -46.09 -19.20
CA LEU A 174 19.40 -45.54 -18.29
C LEU A 174 20.02 -44.62 -17.22
N ASN A 175 21.16 -45.02 -16.66
CA ASN A 175 21.86 -44.17 -15.68
C ASN A 175 22.43 -42.89 -16.29
N GLU A 176 22.79 -42.87 -17.57
CA GLU A 176 23.26 -41.68 -18.29
C GLU A 176 22.17 -40.61 -18.48
N VAL A 177 20.89 -41.00 -18.46
CA VAL A 177 19.76 -40.09 -18.57
C VAL A 177 19.49 -39.32 -17.25
N VAL A 178 19.88 -39.91 -16.10
CA VAL A 178 19.56 -39.34 -14.78
C VAL A 178 20.09 -37.93 -14.57
N PRO A 179 21.38 -37.63 -14.88
CA PRO A 179 21.91 -36.26 -14.72
C PRO A 179 21.16 -35.23 -15.57
N GLU A 180 20.74 -35.62 -16.78
CA GLU A 180 20.01 -34.74 -17.68
C GLU A 180 18.62 -34.39 -17.11
N LEU A 181 17.89 -35.41 -16.64
CA LEU A 181 16.57 -35.22 -16.01
C LEU A 181 16.68 -34.34 -14.74
N TYR A 182 17.71 -34.57 -13.93
CA TYR A 182 17.99 -33.75 -12.76
C TYR A 182 18.26 -32.29 -13.16
N SER A 183 19.08 -32.07 -14.19
CA SER A 183 19.39 -30.73 -14.70
C SER A 183 18.13 -30.02 -15.20
N GLN A 184 17.31 -30.71 -16.01
CA GLN A 184 16.05 -30.17 -16.52
C GLN A 184 15.08 -29.80 -15.39
N ALA A 185 14.92 -30.64 -14.39
CA ALA A 185 14.08 -30.41 -13.24
C ALA A 185 14.60 -29.18 -12.43
N ARG A 186 15.93 -29.07 -12.26
CA ARG A 186 16.56 -27.95 -11.60
C ARG A 186 16.34 -26.63 -12.34
N GLU A 187 16.55 -26.65 -13.66
CA GLU A 187 16.32 -25.47 -14.50
C GLU A 187 14.85 -25.04 -14.51
N GLN A 188 13.93 -26.01 -14.52
CA GLN A 188 12.50 -25.70 -14.41
C GLN A 188 12.19 -25.02 -13.08
N TYR A 189 12.67 -25.58 -11.98
CA TYR A 189 12.52 -24.96 -10.65
C TYR A 189 13.09 -23.54 -10.63
N ASP A 190 14.28 -23.31 -11.15
CA ASP A 190 14.91 -21.99 -11.18
C ASP A 190 14.13 -21.01 -12.07
N ARG A 191 13.63 -21.45 -13.25
CA ARG A 191 12.75 -20.62 -14.11
C ARG A 191 11.44 -20.23 -13.43
N GLU A 192 10.79 -21.18 -12.76
CA GLU A 192 9.57 -20.89 -12.00
C GLU A 192 9.82 -19.88 -10.89
N GLY A 193 10.95 -20.00 -10.19
CA GLY A 193 11.36 -19.02 -9.19
C GLY A 193 11.58 -17.63 -9.77
N SER A 194 12.32 -17.53 -10.85
CA SER A 194 12.55 -16.25 -11.54
C SER A 194 11.24 -15.63 -12.00
N ALA A 195 10.32 -16.41 -12.56
CA ALA A 195 9.01 -15.91 -13.01
C ALA A 195 8.16 -15.35 -11.87
N LEU A 196 8.26 -15.93 -10.66
CA LEU A 196 7.57 -15.37 -9.47
C LEU A 196 8.15 -14.01 -9.07
N TYR A 197 9.47 -13.85 -9.06
CA TYR A 197 10.11 -12.57 -8.78
C TYR A 197 9.79 -11.54 -9.85
N ASP A 198 9.83 -11.90 -11.12
CA ASP A 198 9.48 -11.00 -12.23
C ASP A 198 8.03 -10.51 -12.11
N ARG A 199 7.12 -11.41 -11.75
CA ARG A 199 5.71 -11.05 -11.52
C ARG A 199 5.55 -10.13 -10.31
N TYR A 200 6.25 -10.40 -9.22
CA TYR A 200 6.24 -9.53 -8.04
C TYR A 200 6.74 -8.11 -8.38
N ASP A 201 7.84 -8.00 -9.10
CA ASP A 201 8.40 -6.72 -9.51
C ASP A 201 7.50 -5.97 -10.48
N LEU A 202 6.81 -6.68 -11.38
CA LEU A 202 5.82 -6.10 -12.28
C LEU A 202 4.65 -5.48 -11.50
N VAL A 203 4.08 -6.22 -10.55
CA VAL A 203 2.95 -5.74 -9.73
C VAL A 203 3.39 -4.58 -8.85
N ARG A 204 4.56 -4.66 -8.22
CA ARG A 204 5.16 -3.57 -7.43
C ARG A 204 5.37 -2.29 -8.26
N SER A 205 5.84 -2.44 -9.50
CA SER A 205 6.03 -1.31 -10.41
C SER A 205 4.71 -0.66 -10.81
N ARG A 206 3.66 -1.46 -10.95
CA ARG A 206 2.29 -0.98 -11.18
C ARG A 206 1.78 -0.17 -10.00
N ASP A 207 1.89 -0.70 -8.79
CA ASP A 207 1.49 -0.01 -7.57
C ASP A 207 2.23 1.33 -7.40
N ALA A 208 3.55 1.33 -7.60
CA ALA A 208 4.35 2.55 -7.56
C ALA A 208 3.90 3.58 -8.61
N SER A 209 3.53 3.14 -9.83
CA SER A 209 3.00 4.00 -10.88
C SER A 209 1.63 4.59 -10.51
N ASP A 210 0.74 3.79 -9.93
CA ASP A 210 -0.58 4.24 -9.50
C ASP A 210 -0.48 5.22 -8.32
N TYR A 211 0.45 4.98 -7.39
CA TYR A 211 0.77 5.93 -6.32
C TYR A 211 1.34 7.25 -6.86
N ALA A 212 2.22 7.20 -7.87
CA ALA A 212 2.75 8.40 -8.50
C ALA A 212 1.62 9.24 -9.13
N ARG A 213 0.72 8.60 -9.88
CA ARG A 213 -0.46 9.27 -10.47
C ARG A 213 -1.38 9.86 -9.40
N TYR A 214 -1.52 9.18 -8.27
CA TYR A 214 -2.29 9.73 -7.14
C TYR A 214 -1.61 11.00 -6.59
N ARG A 215 -0.29 10.98 -6.37
CA ARG A 215 0.45 12.15 -5.90
C ARG A 215 0.33 13.35 -6.86
N ASP A 216 0.41 13.06 -8.16
CA ASP A 216 0.27 14.10 -9.19
C ASP A 216 -1.13 14.74 -9.11
N ARG A 217 -2.21 13.94 -9.02
CA ARG A 217 -3.57 14.47 -8.81
C ARG A 217 -3.71 15.30 -7.54
N VAL A 218 -3.05 14.89 -6.45
CA VAL A 218 -3.05 15.66 -5.19
C VAL A 218 -2.30 16.99 -5.38
N SER A 219 -1.18 16.97 -6.10
CA SER A 219 -0.42 18.19 -6.42
C SER A 219 -1.24 19.16 -7.28
N ASP A 220 -1.89 18.66 -8.33
CA ASP A 220 -2.75 19.46 -9.22
C ASP A 220 -3.92 20.07 -8.43
N TYR A 221 -4.56 19.29 -7.57
CA TYR A 221 -5.62 19.79 -6.69
C TYR A 221 -5.17 20.97 -5.81
N TYR A 222 -4.00 20.87 -5.18
CA TYR A 222 -3.50 21.96 -4.35
C TYR A 222 -3.07 23.18 -5.16
N ALA A 223 -2.57 23.02 -6.37
CA ALA A 223 -2.29 24.11 -7.28
C ALA A 223 -3.58 24.83 -7.68
N GLU A 224 -4.61 24.09 -8.12
CA GLU A 224 -5.92 24.63 -8.49
C GLU A 224 -6.60 25.36 -7.30
N LEU A 225 -6.51 24.76 -6.10
CA LEU A 225 -7.04 25.39 -4.89
C LEU A 225 -6.31 26.69 -4.53
N SER A 226 -5.00 26.74 -4.72
CA SER A 226 -4.19 27.94 -4.51
C SER A 226 -4.59 29.05 -5.48
N ASP A 227 -4.77 28.71 -6.75
CA ASP A 227 -5.18 29.67 -7.79
C ASP A 227 -6.59 30.19 -7.54
N ALA A 228 -7.54 29.32 -7.21
CA ALA A 228 -8.90 29.70 -6.89
C ALA A 228 -8.96 30.63 -5.66
N ARG A 229 -8.18 30.35 -4.61
CA ARG A 229 -8.07 31.21 -3.43
C ARG A 229 -7.48 32.58 -3.75
N SER A 230 -6.41 32.61 -4.54
CA SER A 230 -5.76 33.85 -4.96
C SER A 230 -6.71 34.72 -5.78
N ALA A 231 -7.50 34.13 -6.67
CA ALA A 231 -8.53 34.81 -7.43
C ALA A 231 -9.62 35.38 -6.51
N TYR A 232 -10.10 34.60 -5.53
CA TYR A 232 -11.09 35.05 -4.56
C TYR A 232 -10.54 36.25 -3.70
N GLU A 233 -9.30 36.14 -3.22
CA GLU A 233 -8.68 37.22 -2.44
C GLU A 233 -8.52 38.50 -3.26
N ALA A 234 -8.16 38.38 -4.54
CA ALA A 234 -8.05 39.54 -5.43
C ALA A 234 -9.39 40.24 -5.64
N GLU A 235 -10.50 39.50 -5.79
CA GLU A 235 -11.83 40.07 -5.95
C GLU A 235 -12.41 40.62 -4.63
N ALA A 236 -12.12 39.97 -3.50
CA ALA A 236 -12.58 40.40 -2.19
C ALA A 236 -11.89 41.72 -1.69
N ASN A 237 -10.73 42.05 -2.24
CA ASN A 237 -9.96 43.24 -1.90
C ASN A 237 -10.16 44.42 -2.88
N ARG A 238 -11.02 44.30 -3.87
CA ARG A 238 -11.45 45.36 -4.79
C ARG A 238 -12.58 46.18 -4.17
#